data_d6785a943b251c5696b7168beaea5c78
#
_entry.id   d6785a943b251c5696b7168beaea5c78
#
_cell.length_a   1.000
_cell.length_b   1.000
_cell.length_c   1.000
_cell.angle_alpha   90.00
_cell.angle_beta   90.00
_cell.angle_gamma   90.00
#
_symmetry.space_group_name_H-M   'P 1'
#
loop_
_entity.id
_entity.type
_entity.pdbx_description
1 polymer ?
#
loop_
_entity_poly.entity_id
_entity_poly.type
_entity_poly.pdbx_seq_one_letter_code
_entity_poly.pdbx_strand_id
1 'polypeptide(L)'
;KMKDMKKLFVLILAIVALSSCHNYKKDAQNLMLVKDSLEQVTAYRDSSIASMLGDFAEIQANLDSIKQVEKIVSVQSASGKELNASQKQMILEDIALLNDLLQRNKALTASLQKKLKNANLKIGDLEETIKGLELMVSNMEAQAHEQNIQIDNLTQEVKKLNVDISQLSQRIKTVETESAEKTQ
;
A
#
# COMPACT_ATOMS: atom_id res chain seq x y z
N LYS A 1 -11.86 -2.06 87.46
CA LYS A 1 -12.72 -2.42 86.30
C LYS A 1 -12.72 -1.38 85.15
N MET A 2 -12.89 -0.08 85.43
CA MET A 2 -12.91 0.99 84.42
C MET A 2 -11.55 1.30 83.84
N LYS A 3 -10.43 1.13 84.54
CA LYS A 3 -9.07 1.31 83.98
C LYS A 3 -8.66 0.21 83.01
N ASP A 4 -9.11 -0.99 83.24
CA ASP A 4 -8.78 -2.15 82.36
C ASP A 4 -9.56 -2.13 81.10
N MET A 5 -10.81 -1.64 81.09
CA MET A 5 -11.58 -1.42 79.91
C MET A 5 -10.97 -0.35 78.95
N LYS A 6 -10.40 0.74 79.57
CA LYS A 6 -9.71 1.76 78.72
C LYS A 6 -8.46 1.24 78.08
N LYS A 7 -7.69 0.38 78.75
CA LYS A 7 -6.49 -0.28 78.21
C LYS A 7 -6.84 -1.24 77.13
N LEU A 8 -7.92 -2.01 77.29
CA LEU A 8 -8.44 -2.93 76.23
C LEU A 8 -8.89 -2.18 74.99
N PHE A 9 -9.54 -1.04 75.15
CA PHE A 9 -10.01 -0.20 74.03
C PHE A 9 -8.85 0.40 73.24
N VAL A 10 -7.78 0.88 73.94
CA VAL A 10 -6.57 1.38 73.29
C VAL A 10 -5.81 0.28 72.56
N LEU A 11 -5.80 -0.95 73.09
CA LEU A 11 -5.16 -2.09 72.46
C LEU A 11 -5.91 -2.52 71.16
N ILE A 12 -7.23 -2.52 71.20
CA ILE A 12 -8.05 -2.80 70.01
C ILE A 12 -7.85 -1.71 68.94
N LEU A 13 -7.80 -0.46 69.31
CA LEU A 13 -7.57 0.65 68.36
C LEU A 13 -6.18 0.58 67.73
N ALA A 14 -5.16 0.15 68.50
CA ALA A 14 -3.81 -0.06 67.97
C ALA A 14 -3.74 -1.23 66.96
N ILE A 15 -4.48 -2.33 67.17
CA ILE A 15 -4.55 -3.47 66.26
C ILE A 15 -5.25 -3.10 64.96
N VAL A 16 -6.33 -2.33 65.01
CA VAL A 16 -7.03 -1.83 63.83
C VAL A 16 -6.17 -0.89 62.99
N ALA A 17 -5.38 -0.02 63.64
CA ALA A 17 -4.45 0.88 62.94
C ALA A 17 -3.30 0.13 62.27
N LEU A 18 -2.83 -0.99 62.82
CA LEU A 18 -1.76 -1.81 62.23
C LEU A 18 -2.27 -2.69 61.07
N SER A 19 -3.53 -3.11 61.08
CA SER A 19 -4.10 -3.92 59.99
C SER A 19 -4.44 -3.09 58.74
N SER A 20 -4.68 -1.78 58.87
CA SER A 20 -4.93 -0.88 57.75
C SER A 20 -3.73 -0.61 56.86
N CYS A 21 -2.49 -0.75 57.38
CA CYS A 21 -1.28 -0.49 56.58
C CYS A 21 -0.84 -1.64 55.68
N HIS A 22 -1.41 -2.85 55.84
CA HIS A 22 -0.90 -4.01 55.09
C HIS A 22 -1.41 -4.09 53.66
N ASN A 23 -2.54 -3.51 53.33
CA ASN A 23 -3.11 -3.49 51.99
C ASN A 23 -2.54 -2.37 51.09
N TYR A 24 -2.14 -1.25 51.67
CA TYR A 24 -1.68 -0.08 50.92
C TYR A 24 -0.42 -0.36 50.06
N LYS A 25 0.51 -1.19 50.51
CA LYS A 25 1.69 -1.57 49.73
C LYS A 25 1.35 -2.43 48.52
N LYS A 26 0.40 -3.36 48.65
CA LYS A 26 -0.05 -4.20 47.53
C LYS A 26 -0.81 -3.38 46.51
N ASP A 27 -1.65 -2.47 46.94
CA ASP A 27 -2.41 -1.59 46.04
C ASP A 27 -1.49 -0.62 45.29
N ALA A 28 -0.47 -0.06 45.98
CA ALA A 28 0.56 0.76 45.33
C ALA A 28 1.39 -0.03 44.32
N GLN A 29 1.77 -1.27 44.61
CA GLN A 29 2.47 -2.13 43.67
C GLN A 29 1.61 -2.51 42.48
N ASN A 30 0.34 -2.86 42.69
CA ASN A 30 -0.60 -3.15 41.63
C ASN A 30 -0.84 -1.92 40.73
N LEU A 31 -0.96 -0.74 41.32
CA LEU A 31 -1.12 0.51 40.56
C LEU A 31 0.12 0.82 39.71
N MET A 32 1.31 0.54 40.22
CA MET A 32 2.57 0.72 39.53
C MET A 32 2.67 -0.25 38.33
N LEU A 33 2.31 -1.52 38.50
CA LEU A 33 2.25 -2.51 37.42
C LEU A 33 1.22 -2.15 36.33
N VAL A 34 0.05 -1.65 36.76
CA VAL A 34 -0.98 -1.17 35.81
C VAL A 34 -0.50 0.06 35.07
N LYS A 35 0.16 0.99 35.73
CA LYS A 35 0.77 2.17 35.10
C LYS A 35 1.80 1.77 34.06
N ASP A 36 2.76 0.91 34.42
CA ASP A 36 3.81 0.45 33.53
C ASP A 36 3.23 -0.30 32.31
N SER A 37 2.20 -1.13 32.53
CA SER A 37 1.48 -1.81 31.45
C SER A 37 0.76 -0.82 30.52
N LEU A 38 0.12 0.22 31.07
CA LEU A 38 -0.53 1.27 30.29
C LEU A 38 0.49 2.08 29.47
N GLU A 39 1.63 2.43 30.06
CA GLU A 39 2.70 3.13 29.36
C GLU A 39 3.24 2.29 28.19
N GLN A 40 3.45 0.99 28.39
CA GLN A 40 3.87 0.08 27.31
C GLN A 40 2.83 -0.03 26.20
N VAL A 41 1.55 -0.17 26.54
CA VAL A 41 0.46 -0.23 25.57
C VAL A 41 0.35 1.09 24.79
N THR A 42 0.49 2.22 25.47
CA THR A 42 0.44 3.54 24.82
C THR A 42 1.63 3.72 23.88
N ALA A 43 2.85 3.41 24.32
CA ALA A 43 4.05 3.48 23.49
C ALA A 43 3.94 2.56 22.24
N TYR A 44 3.41 1.36 22.41
CA TYR A 44 3.16 0.44 21.30
C TYR A 44 2.14 1.02 20.30
N ARG A 45 1.04 1.60 20.79
CA ARG A 45 0.03 2.25 19.95
C ARG A 45 0.59 3.43 19.18
N ASP A 46 1.34 4.30 19.87
CA ASP A 46 1.97 5.48 19.26
C ASP A 46 2.96 5.08 18.16
N SER A 47 3.79 4.07 18.44
CA SER A 47 4.71 3.50 17.44
C SER A 47 3.95 2.88 16.24
N SER A 48 2.84 2.19 16.50
CA SER A 48 2.02 1.60 15.45
C SER A 48 1.37 2.67 14.58
N ILE A 49 0.86 3.75 15.18
CA ILE A 49 0.28 4.89 14.47
C ILE A 49 1.36 5.58 13.61
N ALA A 50 2.54 5.85 14.16
CA ALA A 50 3.64 6.46 13.41
C ALA A 50 4.05 5.59 12.20
N SER A 51 4.13 4.27 12.40
CA SER A 51 4.42 3.33 11.31
C SER A 51 3.32 3.30 10.24
N MET A 52 2.04 3.38 10.64
CA MET A 52 0.93 3.46 9.69
C MET A 52 0.95 4.75 8.89
N LEU A 53 1.28 5.89 9.52
CA LEU A 53 1.42 7.17 8.81
C LEU A 53 2.55 7.11 7.76
N GLY A 54 3.65 6.42 8.07
CA GLY A 54 4.71 6.15 7.09
C GLY A 54 4.23 5.34 5.89
N ASP A 55 3.51 4.24 6.13
CA ASP A 55 2.93 3.43 5.06
C ASP A 55 1.93 4.24 4.20
N PHE A 56 1.11 5.11 4.82
CA PHE A 56 0.20 6.01 4.09
C PHE A 56 0.95 6.99 3.18
N ALA A 57 2.02 7.59 3.69
CA ALA A 57 2.85 8.52 2.91
C ALA A 57 3.51 7.82 1.72
N GLU A 58 3.98 6.58 1.90
CA GLU A 58 4.55 5.78 0.84
C GLU A 58 3.50 5.39 -0.22
N ILE A 59 2.31 4.95 0.20
CA ILE A 59 1.19 4.67 -0.72
C ILE A 59 0.85 5.91 -1.54
N GLN A 60 0.76 7.08 -0.90
CA GLN A 60 0.44 8.33 -1.60
C GLN A 60 1.51 8.68 -2.64
N ALA A 61 2.79 8.57 -2.29
CA ALA A 61 3.89 8.81 -3.23
C ALA A 61 3.87 7.84 -4.42
N ASN A 62 3.58 6.57 -4.15
CA ASN A 62 3.44 5.55 -5.19
C ASN A 62 2.24 5.85 -6.11
N LEU A 63 1.08 6.26 -5.55
CA LEU A 63 -0.10 6.64 -6.33
C LEU A 63 0.15 7.86 -7.22
N ASP A 64 0.89 8.83 -6.73
CA ASP A 64 1.26 10.01 -7.53
C ASP A 64 2.22 9.63 -8.67
N SER A 65 3.16 8.71 -8.42
CA SER A 65 4.04 8.15 -9.45
C SER A 65 3.26 7.35 -10.49
N ILE A 66 2.30 6.53 -10.08
CA ILE A 66 1.41 5.76 -10.97
C ILE A 66 0.65 6.71 -11.91
N LYS A 67 0.05 7.79 -11.38
CA LYS A 67 -0.67 8.79 -12.21
C LYS A 67 0.24 9.46 -13.23
N GLN A 68 1.50 9.72 -12.89
CA GLN A 68 2.46 10.30 -13.83
C GLN A 68 2.82 9.32 -14.96
N VAL A 69 3.13 8.07 -14.61
CA VAL A 69 3.43 7.02 -15.60
C VAL A 69 2.23 6.76 -16.50
N GLU A 70 1.03 6.65 -15.94
CA GLU A 70 -0.21 6.43 -16.68
C GLU A 70 -0.48 7.56 -17.69
N LYS A 71 -0.24 8.81 -17.29
CA LYS A 71 -0.34 9.97 -18.19
C LYS A 71 0.66 9.90 -19.34
N ILE A 72 1.90 9.49 -19.09
CA ILE A 72 2.94 9.33 -20.11
C ILE A 72 2.53 8.24 -21.10
N VAL A 73 2.14 7.06 -20.62
CA VAL A 73 1.70 5.94 -21.44
C VAL A 73 0.48 6.32 -22.31
N SER A 74 -0.52 7.00 -21.73
CA SER A 74 -1.72 7.40 -22.45
C SER A 74 -1.43 8.42 -23.56
N VAL A 75 -0.56 9.40 -23.32
CA VAL A 75 -0.17 10.41 -24.33
C VAL A 75 0.63 9.78 -25.45
N GLN A 76 1.53 8.87 -25.17
CA GLN A 76 2.33 8.17 -26.17
C GLN A 76 1.48 7.24 -27.03
N SER A 77 0.52 6.53 -26.42
CA SER A 77 -0.41 5.66 -27.14
C SER A 77 -1.41 6.43 -28.02
N ALA A 78 -1.86 7.60 -27.59
CA ALA A 78 -2.83 8.44 -28.32
C ALA A 78 -2.22 9.23 -29.50
N SER A 79 -0.90 9.29 -29.60
CA SER A 79 -0.24 10.14 -30.61
C SER A 79 -0.44 9.69 -32.09
N GLY A 80 -1.01 8.51 -32.32
CA GLY A 80 -1.31 7.96 -33.65
C GLY A 80 -0.08 7.82 -34.58
N LYS A 81 1.11 8.13 -34.09
CA LYS A 81 2.37 7.97 -34.80
C LYS A 81 2.90 6.55 -34.59
N GLU A 82 3.46 6.01 -35.64
CA GLU A 82 4.15 4.73 -35.56
C GLU A 82 5.29 4.83 -34.51
N LEU A 83 5.13 4.13 -33.39
CA LEU A 83 6.12 4.12 -32.31
C LEU A 83 7.39 3.43 -32.79
N ASN A 84 8.53 4.08 -32.67
CA ASN A 84 9.81 3.44 -32.92
C ASN A 84 10.16 2.41 -31.83
N ALA A 85 11.15 1.56 -32.08
CA ALA A 85 11.52 0.48 -31.16
C ALA A 85 11.89 1.00 -29.75
N SER A 86 12.55 2.16 -29.68
CA SER A 86 12.96 2.78 -28.39
C SER A 86 11.73 3.27 -27.62
N GLN A 87 10.76 3.89 -28.27
CA GLN A 87 9.51 4.33 -27.62
C GLN A 87 8.69 3.15 -27.09
N LYS A 88 8.62 2.04 -27.85
CA LYS A 88 7.97 0.81 -27.38
C LYS A 88 8.64 0.25 -26.16
N GLN A 89 9.97 0.24 -26.12
CA GLN A 89 10.74 -0.23 -24.98
C GLN A 89 10.48 0.63 -23.73
N MET A 90 10.47 1.95 -23.89
CA MET A 90 10.14 2.88 -22.78
C MET A 90 8.74 2.63 -22.22
N ILE A 91 7.74 2.42 -23.09
CA ILE A 91 6.38 2.11 -22.63
C ILE A 91 6.33 0.80 -21.85
N LEU A 92 7.06 -0.23 -22.28
CA LEU A 92 7.12 -1.50 -21.56
C LEU A 92 7.79 -1.35 -20.18
N GLU A 93 8.81 -0.52 -20.08
CA GLU A 93 9.49 -0.20 -18.81
C GLU A 93 8.57 0.59 -17.87
N ASP A 94 7.84 1.58 -18.40
CA ASP A 94 6.85 2.35 -17.66
C ASP A 94 5.72 1.46 -17.12
N ILE A 95 5.23 0.51 -17.92
CA ILE A 95 4.22 -0.46 -17.49
C ILE A 95 4.76 -1.41 -16.43
N ALA A 96 6.00 -1.87 -16.56
CA ALA A 96 6.64 -2.71 -15.55
C ALA A 96 6.77 -1.96 -14.21
N LEU A 97 7.14 -0.68 -14.25
CA LEU A 97 7.20 0.19 -13.07
C LEU A 97 5.82 0.37 -12.45
N LEU A 98 4.80 0.61 -13.25
CA LEU A 98 3.41 0.75 -12.79
C LEU A 98 2.93 -0.50 -12.06
N ASN A 99 3.18 -1.68 -12.61
CA ASN A 99 2.85 -2.95 -11.98
C ASN A 99 3.59 -3.16 -10.65
N ASP A 100 4.88 -2.80 -10.57
CA ASP A 100 5.67 -2.89 -9.32
C ASP A 100 5.09 -1.95 -8.25
N LEU A 101 4.76 -0.72 -8.58
CA LEU A 101 4.17 0.25 -7.66
C LEU A 101 2.78 -0.20 -7.16
N LEU A 102 1.96 -0.79 -8.04
CA LEU A 102 0.65 -1.34 -7.66
C LEU A 102 0.80 -2.52 -6.69
N GLN A 103 1.73 -3.43 -6.94
CA GLN A 103 1.99 -4.55 -6.04
C GLN A 103 2.51 -4.07 -4.67
N ARG A 104 3.38 -3.07 -4.65
CA ARG A 104 3.84 -2.43 -3.39
C ARG A 104 2.68 -1.81 -2.62
N ASN A 105 1.82 -1.05 -3.28
CA ASN A 105 0.65 -0.44 -2.64
C ASN A 105 -0.30 -1.48 -2.06
N LYS A 106 -0.52 -2.58 -2.76
CA LYS A 106 -1.32 -3.70 -2.28
C LYS A 106 -0.73 -4.31 -1.01
N ALA A 107 0.59 -4.54 -0.99
CA ALA A 107 1.29 -5.06 0.17
C ALA A 107 1.24 -4.09 1.37
N LEU A 108 1.44 -2.78 1.14
CA LEU A 108 1.35 -1.75 2.16
C LEU A 108 -0.06 -1.64 2.74
N THR A 109 -1.10 -1.69 1.90
CA THR A 109 -2.49 -1.63 2.34
C THR A 109 -2.85 -2.84 3.21
N ALA A 110 -2.42 -4.04 2.83
CA ALA A 110 -2.57 -5.23 3.66
C ALA A 110 -1.78 -5.13 4.99
N SER A 111 -0.60 -4.51 4.98
CA SER A 111 0.19 -4.21 6.19
C SER A 111 -0.56 -3.27 7.12
N LEU A 112 -1.16 -2.20 6.58
CA LEU A 112 -1.97 -1.25 7.33
C LEU A 112 -3.13 -1.92 8.06
N GLN A 113 -3.89 -2.78 7.38
CA GLN A 113 -4.98 -3.55 8.00
C GLN A 113 -4.48 -4.41 9.15
N LYS A 114 -3.35 -5.10 8.96
CA LYS A 114 -2.74 -5.95 9.98
C LYS A 114 -2.28 -5.13 11.19
N LYS A 115 -1.64 -3.97 10.96
CA LYS A 115 -1.18 -3.06 12.02
C LYS A 115 -2.36 -2.52 12.81
N LEU A 116 -3.43 -2.07 12.13
CA LEU A 116 -4.65 -1.57 12.74
C LEU A 116 -5.29 -2.63 13.66
N LYS A 117 -5.41 -3.85 13.17
CA LYS A 117 -5.95 -4.98 13.93
C LYS A 117 -5.09 -5.34 15.13
N ASN A 118 -3.77 -5.41 14.95
CA ASN A 118 -2.83 -5.79 16.00
C ASN A 118 -2.74 -4.73 17.12
N ALA A 119 -2.80 -3.44 16.77
CA ALA A 119 -2.77 -2.35 17.72
C ALA A 119 -4.10 -2.22 18.50
N ASN A 120 -5.12 -3.01 18.15
CA ASN A 120 -6.47 -2.93 18.73
C ASN A 120 -7.04 -1.50 18.68
N LEU A 121 -6.73 -0.81 17.58
CA LEU A 121 -7.21 0.55 17.30
C LEU A 121 -8.55 0.43 16.56
N LYS A 122 -9.61 0.85 17.22
CA LYS A 122 -10.94 1.00 16.58
C LYS A 122 -11.11 2.47 16.18
N ILE A 123 -10.46 2.84 15.09
CA ILE A 123 -10.57 4.19 14.52
C ILE A 123 -11.34 4.03 13.20
N GLY A 124 -12.65 4.28 13.23
CA GLY A 124 -13.55 4.07 12.08
C GLY A 124 -13.07 4.79 10.81
N ASP A 125 -12.63 6.04 10.95
CA ASP A 125 -12.12 6.84 9.83
C ASP A 125 -10.86 6.21 9.19
N LEU A 126 -10.02 5.56 9.98
CA LEU A 126 -8.82 4.89 9.49
C LEU A 126 -9.17 3.58 8.76
N GLU A 127 -10.15 2.83 9.27
CA GLU A 127 -10.67 1.63 8.59
C GLU A 127 -11.29 1.99 7.24
N GLU A 128 -12.07 3.07 7.19
CA GLU A 128 -12.68 3.56 5.96
C GLU A 128 -11.62 4.04 4.95
N THR A 129 -10.60 4.76 5.42
CA THR A 129 -9.48 5.20 4.59
C THR A 129 -8.73 4.01 3.99
N ILE A 130 -8.44 2.98 4.78
CA ILE A 130 -7.76 1.76 4.30
C ILE A 130 -8.61 1.05 3.24
N LYS A 131 -9.91 0.90 3.45
CA LYS A 131 -10.83 0.32 2.45
C LYS A 131 -10.87 1.16 1.17
N GLY A 132 -10.87 2.48 1.29
CA GLY A 132 -10.80 3.39 0.15
C GLY A 132 -9.52 3.19 -0.67
N LEU A 133 -8.38 3.04 0.00
CA LEU A 133 -7.10 2.73 -0.64
C LEU A 133 -7.10 1.35 -1.33
N GLU A 134 -7.67 0.33 -0.71
CA GLU A 134 -7.81 -1.00 -1.32
C GLU A 134 -8.61 -0.97 -2.61
N LEU A 135 -9.75 -0.28 -2.60
CA LEU A 135 -10.58 -0.10 -3.79
C LEU A 135 -9.83 0.66 -4.88
N MET A 136 -9.09 1.72 -4.51
CA MET A 136 -8.31 2.50 -5.46
C MET A 136 -7.21 1.67 -6.10
N VAL A 137 -6.44 0.92 -5.31
CA VAL A 137 -5.39 0.02 -5.81
C VAL A 137 -5.97 -1.06 -6.72
N SER A 138 -7.09 -1.67 -6.33
CA SER A 138 -7.77 -2.70 -7.14
C SER A 138 -8.27 -2.15 -8.48
N ASN A 139 -8.84 -0.95 -8.49
CA ASN A 139 -9.29 -0.30 -9.72
C ASN A 139 -8.11 0.04 -10.65
N MET A 140 -7.00 0.52 -10.09
CA MET A 140 -5.78 0.80 -10.86
C MET A 140 -5.14 -0.48 -11.40
N GLU A 141 -5.14 -1.60 -10.64
CA GLU A 141 -4.70 -2.91 -11.14
C GLU A 141 -5.54 -3.36 -12.36
N ALA A 142 -6.86 -3.22 -12.29
CA ALA A 142 -7.75 -3.57 -13.39
C ALA A 142 -7.48 -2.69 -14.63
N GLN A 143 -7.30 -1.40 -14.45
CA GLN A 143 -7.00 -0.46 -15.51
C GLN A 143 -5.63 -0.73 -16.15
N ALA A 144 -4.60 -0.99 -15.36
CA ALA A 144 -3.27 -1.36 -15.85
C ALA A 144 -3.30 -2.67 -16.64
N HIS A 145 -4.09 -3.65 -16.20
CA HIS A 145 -4.27 -4.90 -16.94
C HIS A 145 -4.94 -4.68 -18.29
N GLU A 146 -5.97 -3.86 -18.35
CA GLU A 146 -6.63 -3.51 -19.63
C GLU A 146 -5.67 -2.78 -20.57
N GLN A 147 -4.89 -1.83 -20.08
CA GLN A 147 -3.87 -1.15 -20.88
C GLN A 147 -2.80 -2.10 -21.41
N ASN A 148 -2.35 -3.08 -20.63
CA ASN A 148 -1.43 -4.13 -21.07
C ASN A 148 -2.01 -4.93 -22.24
N ILE A 149 -3.28 -5.34 -22.18
CA ILE A 149 -3.96 -6.06 -23.27
C ILE A 149 -4.03 -5.20 -24.54
N GLN A 150 -4.35 -3.92 -24.41
CA GLN A 150 -4.40 -2.99 -25.55
C GLN A 150 -3.03 -2.84 -26.21
N ILE A 151 -1.95 -2.73 -25.44
CA ILE A 151 -0.58 -2.61 -25.95
C ILE A 151 -0.13 -3.89 -26.64
N ASP A 152 -0.46 -5.06 -26.08
CA ASP A 152 -0.15 -6.34 -26.74
C ASP A 152 -0.87 -6.47 -28.09
N ASN A 153 -2.14 -6.08 -28.15
CA ASN A 153 -2.92 -6.09 -29.39
C ASN A 153 -2.32 -5.13 -30.43
N LEU A 154 -2.01 -3.89 -30.02
CA LEU A 154 -1.36 -2.91 -30.91
C LEU A 154 0.02 -3.39 -31.38
N THR A 155 0.79 -4.03 -30.52
CA THR A 155 2.09 -4.59 -30.87
C THR A 155 1.97 -5.70 -31.90
N GLN A 156 0.97 -6.56 -31.80
CA GLN A 156 0.70 -7.61 -32.77
C GLN A 156 0.22 -7.03 -34.12
N GLU A 157 -0.64 -6.00 -34.07
CA GLU A 157 -1.12 -5.32 -35.27
C GLU A 157 0.03 -4.63 -36.02
N VAL A 158 0.91 -3.92 -35.32
CA VAL A 158 2.12 -3.31 -35.91
C VAL A 158 3.03 -4.36 -36.54
N LYS A 159 3.24 -5.52 -35.88
CA LYS A 159 4.01 -6.62 -36.45
C LYS A 159 3.40 -7.11 -37.78
N LYS A 160 2.07 -7.28 -37.79
CA LYS A 160 1.35 -7.71 -39.00
C LYS A 160 1.48 -6.70 -40.14
N LEU A 161 1.27 -5.42 -39.84
CA LEU A 161 1.43 -4.34 -40.83
C LEU A 161 2.88 -4.29 -41.38
N ASN A 162 3.90 -4.47 -40.59
CA ASN A 162 5.28 -4.49 -41.04
C ASN A 162 5.55 -5.69 -41.99
N VAL A 163 4.94 -6.85 -41.73
CA VAL A 163 5.02 -8.00 -42.65
C VAL A 163 4.32 -7.69 -43.96
N ASP A 164 3.13 -7.09 -43.91
CA ASP A 164 2.36 -6.72 -45.09
C ASP A 164 3.11 -5.70 -45.98
N ILE A 165 3.71 -4.68 -45.35
CA ILE A 165 4.56 -3.67 -46.03
C ILE A 165 5.76 -4.34 -46.69
N SER A 166 6.44 -5.27 -46.03
CA SER A 166 7.56 -6.01 -46.59
C SER A 166 7.16 -6.82 -47.79
N GLN A 167 6.02 -7.52 -47.74
CA GLN A 167 5.50 -8.28 -48.86
C GLN A 167 5.10 -7.40 -50.04
N LEU A 168 4.44 -6.26 -49.77
CA LEU A 168 4.09 -5.28 -50.82
C LEU A 168 5.35 -4.72 -51.50
N SER A 169 6.35 -4.37 -50.72
CA SER A 169 7.64 -3.87 -51.24
C SER A 169 8.34 -4.88 -52.16
N GLN A 170 8.31 -6.16 -51.78
CA GLN A 170 8.84 -7.24 -52.62
C GLN A 170 8.02 -7.38 -53.94
N ARG A 171 6.70 -7.33 -53.84
CA ARG A 171 5.83 -7.40 -55.04
C ARG A 171 6.05 -6.23 -55.99
N ILE A 172 6.19 -5.01 -55.47
CA ILE A 172 6.53 -3.83 -56.27
C ILE A 172 7.84 -4.04 -57.02
N LYS A 173 8.89 -4.48 -56.31
CA LYS A 173 10.19 -4.80 -56.94
C LYS A 173 10.09 -5.83 -58.07
N THR A 174 9.30 -6.88 -57.83
CA THR A 174 9.09 -7.92 -58.86
C THR A 174 8.38 -7.36 -60.10
N VAL A 175 7.34 -6.56 -59.89
CA VAL A 175 6.59 -5.92 -61.01
C VAL A 175 7.48 -4.92 -61.76
N GLU A 176 8.29 -4.14 -61.07
CA GLU A 176 9.25 -3.21 -61.72
C GLU A 176 10.28 -3.93 -62.55
N THR A 177 10.83 -5.07 -62.08
CA THR A 177 11.77 -5.89 -62.87
C THR A 177 11.11 -6.53 -64.06
N GLU A 178 9.92 -7.11 -63.92
CA GLU A 178 9.16 -7.70 -65.06
C GLU A 178 8.76 -6.65 -66.11
N SER A 179 8.45 -5.41 -65.68
CA SER A 179 8.11 -4.31 -66.59
C SER A 179 9.33 -3.83 -67.35
N ALA A 180 10.51 -3.76 -66.71
CA ALA A 180 11.76 -3.38 -67.35
C ALA A 180 12.21 -4.43 -68.42
N GLU A 181 12.01 -5.72 -68.15
CA GLU A 181 12.33 -6.80 -69.11
C GLU A 181 11.41 -6.83 -70.33
N LYS A 182 10.17 -6.37 -70.21
CA LYS A 182 9.21 -6.30 -71.31
C LYS A 182 9.38 -5.08 -72.20
N THR A 183 10.17 -4.11 -71.81
CA THR A 183 10.39 -2.85 -72.53
C THR A 183 11.73 -2.83 -73.30
N GLN A 184 12.51 -3.89 -73.19
CA GLN A 184 13.69 -4.18 -74.06
C GLN A 184 13.33 -5.08 -75.22
#